data_c1ffb06e934e6bf2587402cf961d520b
#
_entry.id   c1ffb06e934e6bf2587402cf961d520b
#
_cell.length_a   1.000
_cell.length_b   1.000
_cell.length_c   1.000
_cell.angle_alpha   90.00
_cell.angle_beta   90.00
_cell.angle_gamma   90.00
#
_symmetry.space_group_name_H-M   'P 1'
#
loop_
_entity.id
_entity.type
_entity.pdbx_description
1 polymer ?
#
loop_
_entity_poly.entity_id
_entity_poly.type
_entity_poly.pdbx_seq_one_letter_code
_entity_poly.pdbx_strand_id
1 'polypeptide(L)'
;YAYDPSLPYGIFVFNWANPNQRSWGLPMLGFDLVGRNNQIRSYVPNKDGITDMYEMGVAMTHSVSVNKVFNGAGIRFNYTGIDYDGMLKNFDNMKRHTFDLRVNMDLAKWLSSEISVNYQLETADNRDYKGDSNRNPMRAIMNMPRDVVMEELLPWKRETGEAFTRGNGFYNPYWLLNEISNGDGRNNFRGNLTLNIKPIQGMNIRLRASVEKANKNGWKFDNYYTMWDIDGQYETFREASNNYNYEGVISYNRNIKKVSLSANLGTSMQKNDWYKLWNQVSQLAAPDVKSLSNNASILSGTESVNAKEKQSVFGMLSLGYHGLFVDGTFRNDWSSSLPKANNSYFYASGSASAVLTEIFPKLKSKTFSFAKLRGSIARVGNDAGFDRLINSYSYGGLFRNDMAWFQGDAVRKNPNLKPETTISKEIGAEVRLLDGRLTADVTYYDKYTRDQIVESELSYLSNYQRVIINSGKISNKGWEISVSGVPVKVKNFEWKTIFNWSKNNSMVESLPEGIDKIQIGSGVYNVKSYAEVGKPYGAIYAKTFKRDAEGYILCQLDG
;
A
#
# COMPACT_ATOMS: atom_id res chain seq x y z
N TYR A 1 -6.73 35.78 23.07
CA TYR A 1 -7.41 36.10 24.36
C TYR A 1 -7.86 37.55 24.32
N ALA A 2 -9.06 37.83 24.77
CA ALA A 2 -9.60 39.18 24.90
C ALA A 2 -9.81 39.50 26.40
N TYR A 3 -9.57 40.73 26.79
CA TYR A 3 -9.91 41.23 28.12
C TYR A 3 -11.43 41.44 28.20
N ASP A 4 -12.09 40.84 29.17
CA ASP A 4 -13.50 41.06 29.46
C ASP A 4 -13.61 41.88 30.75
N PRO A 5 -14.07 43.15 30.68
CA PRO A 5 -14.15 44.01 31.84
C PRO A 5 -15.23 43.60 32.86
N SER A 6 -16.13 42.66 32.50
CA SER A 6 -17.14 42.11 33.41
C SER A 6 -16.60 41.05 34.36
N LEU A 7 -15.38 40.54 34.10
CA LEU A 7 -14.72 39.54 34.93
C LEU A 7 -13.75 40.15 35.93
N PRO A 8 -13.41 39.48 37.02
CA PRO A 8 -12.40 39.92 37.99
C PRO A 8 -11.08 40.28 37.30
N TYR A 9 -10.41 41.32 37.81
CA TYR A 9 -9.16 41.81 37.28
C TYR A 9 -8.09 40.72 37.15
N GLY A 10 -7.52 40.56 35.96
CA GLY A 10 -6.47 39.55 35.68
C GLY A 10 -6.98 38.26 35.01
N ILE A 11 -8.30 38.11 34.79
CA ILE A 11 -8.85 36.95 34.10
C ILE A 11 -8.96 37.27 32.59
N PHE A 12 -8.42 36.37 31.77
CA PHE A 12 -8.49 36.47 30.32
C PHE A 12 -9.60 35.54 29.77
N VAL A 13 -10.39 36.01 28.82
CA VAL A 13 -11.37 35.21 28.09
C VAL A 13 -10.76 34.75 26.79
N PHE A 14 -11.02 33.50 26.45
CA PHE A 14 -10.63 32.95 25.15
C PHE A 14 -11.40 33.69 24.05
N ASN A 15 -10.68 34.21 23.05
CA ASN A 15 -11.33 34.87 21.91
C ASN A 15 -11.91 33.85 20.95
N TRP A 16 -13.19 33.60 21.08
CA TRP A 16 -13.93 32.61 20.23
C TRP A 16 -14.12 33.07 18.78
N ALA A 17 -14.02 34.37 18.51
CA ALA A 17 -14.17 34.91 17.17
C ALA A 17 -12.98 34.57 16.25
N ASN A 18 -11.82 34.31 16.84
CA ASN A 18 -10.62 33.94 16.09
C ASN A 18 -9.83 32.85 16.82
N PRO A 19 -10.37 31.61 16.86
CA PRO A 19 -9.74 30.50 17.56
C PRO A 19 -8.44 30.11 16.86
N ASN A 20 -7.33 30.29 17.53
CA ASN A 20 -6.07 29.77 17.03
C ASN A 20 -6.06 28.25 17.24
N GLN A 21 -6.12 27.50 16.15
CA GLN A 21 -6.03 26.03 16.18
C GLN A 21 -4.61 25.52 16.43
N ARG A 22 -3.63 26.40 16.55
CA ARG A 22 -2.23 26.03 16.64
C ARG A 22 -1.75 26.23 18.06
N SER A 23 -0.84 25.37 18.50
CA SER A 23 -0.13 25.53 19.78
C SER A 23 0.88 26.70 19.72
N TRP A 24 0.40 27.87 19.34
CA TRP A 24 1.18 29.09 19.17
C TRP A 24 0.47 30.27 19.86
N GLY A 25 1.14 30.95 20.76
CA GLY A 25 0.54 32.05 21.50
C GLY A 25 1.39 32.47 22.69
N LEU A 26 0.73 33.07 23.68
CA LEU A 26 1.38 33.52 24.93
C LEU A 26 1.98 32.32 25.68
N PRO A 27 3.10 32.49 26.38
CA PRO A 27 3.65 31.50 27.27
C PRO A 27 2.60 31.03 28.32
N MET A 28 2.55 29.74 28.57
CA MET A 28 1.63 29.13 29.55
C MET A 28 2.22 29.30 30.95
N LEU A 29 2.00 30.45 31.58
CA LEU A 29 2.61 30.87 32.84
C LEU A 29 1.70 30.66 34.07
N GLY A 30 0.54 29.99 33.89
CA GLY A 30 -0.34 29.67 35.01
C GLY A 30 -1.30 30.78 35.44
N PHE A 31 -1.48 31.84 34.64
CA PHE A 31 -2.52 32.81 34.92
C PHE A 31 -3.92 32.23 34.69
N ASP A 32 -4.91 32.79 35.38
CA ASP A 32 -6.28 32.33 35.25
C ASP A 32 -6.92 32.77 33.94
N LEU A 33 -7.69 31.86 33.32
CA LEU A 33 -8.50 32.13 32.16
C LEU A 33 -9.86 31.42 32.26
N VAL A 34 -10.83 31.90 31.49
CA VAL A 34 -12.10 31.20 31.31
C VAL A 34 -11.92 30.12 30.24
N GLY A 35 -12.05 28.89 30.64
CA GLY A 35 -11.99 27.72 29.77
C GLY A 35 -13.17 27.62 28.79
N ARG A 36 -13.13 26.60 27.94
CA ARG A 36 -14.16 26.37 26.90
C ARG A 36 -15.53 26.00 27.46
N ASN A 37 -15.58 25.48 28.67
CA ASN A 37 -16.79 25.15 29.45
C ASN A 37 -17.29 26.32 30.33
N ASN A 38 -16.78 27.54 30.14
CA ASN A 38 -17.04 28.72 30.93
C ASN A 38 -16.58 28.66 32.41
N GLN A 39 -15.73 27.70 32.76
CA GLN A 39 -15.13 27.63 34.10
C GLN A 39 -13.76 28.29 34.11
N ILE A 40 -13.41 28.93 35.23
CA ILE A 40 -12.09 29.53 35.42
C ILE A 40 -11.10 28.40 35.69
N ARG A 41 -9.97 28.43 34.99
CA ARG A 41 -8.85 27.51 35.15
C ARG A 41 -7.51 28.16 34.89
N SER A 42 -6.45 27.55 35.38
CA SER A 42 -5.08 28.03 35.12
C SER A 42 -4.64 27.74 33.69
N TYR A 43 -3.95 28.70 33.04
CA TYR A 43 -3.38 28.52 31.70
C TYR A 43 -2.04 27.79 31.79
N VAL A 44 -2.13 26.48 31.79
CA VAL A 44 -0.99 25.55 31.85
C VAL A 44 -1.11 24.50 30.73
N PRO A 45 0.01 23.92 30.27
CA PRO A 45 -0.07 22.83 29.29
C PRO A 45 -0.74 21.61 29.90
N ASN A 46 -1.74 21.06 29.22
CA ASN A 46 -2.29 19.76 29.57
C ASN A 46 -1.30 18.67 29.14
N LYS A 47 -0.75 17.93 30.11
CA LYS A 47 0.25 16.87 29.87
C LYS A 47 -0.35 15.66 29.18
N ASP A 48 -1.60 15.34 29.47
CA ASP A 48 -2.29 14.14 29.04
C ASP A 48 -3.24 14.38 27.85
N GLY A 49 -3.40 15.63 27.41
CA GLY A 49 -4.40 16.05 26.44
C GLY A 49 -4.38 15.31 25.08
N ILE A 50 -3.23 14.73 24.69
CA ILE A 50 -3.15 13.88 23.48
C ILE A 50 -3.55 12.44 23.81
N THR A 51 -3.26 11.96 25.03
CA THR A 51 -3.42 10.56 25.40
C THR A 51 -4.79 10.25 26.00
N ASP A 52 -5.54 11.25 26.44
CA ASP A 52 -6.85 11.10 27.11
C ASP A 52 -7.91 10.36 26.27
N MET A 53 -7.78 10.39 24.93
CA MET A 53 -8.69 9.70 24.00
C MET A 53 -8.30 8.25 23.73
N TYR A 54 -7.15 7.80 24.26
CA TYR A 54 -6.63 6.48 24.01
C TYR A 54 -6.80 5.54 25.19
N GLU A 55 -6.94 4.28 24.86
CA GLU A 55 -6.89 3.16 25.80
C GLU A 55 -5.97 2.06 25.27
N MET A 56 -5.75 1.04 26.07
CA MET A 56 -4.98 -0.11 25.63
C MET A 56 -5.77 -0.91 24.60
N GLY A 57 -5.32 -0.87 23.33
CA GLY A 57 -5.89 -1.74 22.29
C GLY A 57 -5.57 -3.22 22.58
N VAL A 58 -6.52 -4.08 22.30
CA VAL A 58 -6.40 -5.53 22.55
C VAL A 58 -6.59 -6.29 21.25
N ALA A 59 -5.66 -7.21 20.94
CA ALA A 59 -5.78 -8.14 19.83
C ALA A 59 -5.69 -9.58 20.35
N MET A 60 -6.77 -10.34 20.22
CA MET A 60 -6.80 -11.76 20.57
C MET A 60 -6.78 -12.61 19.31
N THR A 61 -5.89 -13.58 19.25
CA THR A 61 -5.80 -14.52 18.13
C THR A 61 -5.92 -15.95 18.65
N HIS A 62 -6.90 -16.67 18.11
CA HIS A 62 -7.11 -18.08 18.39
C HIS A 62 -6.88 -18.88 17.12
N SER A 63 -6.06 -19.94 17.18
CA SER A 63 -5.80 -20.80 16.03
C SER A 63 -5.88 -22.27 16.42
N VAL A 64 -6.59 -23.03 15.60
CA VAL A 64 -6.72 -24.49 15.75
C VAL A 64 -6.33 -25.15 14.42
N SER A 65 -5.39 -26.09 14.48
CA SER A 65 -4.91 -26.81 13.30
C SER A 65 -5.06 -28.32 13.52
N VAL A 66 -5.67 -28.99 12.54
CA VAL A 66 -5.81 -30.44 12.50
C VAL A 66 -5.12 -30.98 11.25
N ASN A 67 -4.20 -31.92 11.44
CA ASN A 67 -3.49 -32.58 10.35
C ASN A 67 -3.72 -34.08 10.43
N LYS A 68 -4.03 -34.70 9.29
CA LYS A 68 -4.14 -36.14 9.16
C LYS A 68 -3.41 -36.61 7.90
N VAL A 69 -2.59 -37.61 8.06
CA VAL A 69 -1.91 -38.28 6.93
C VAL A 69 -2.47 -39.68 6.81
N PHE A 70 -2.82 -40.06 5.57
CA PHE A 70 -3.28 -41.37 5.17
C PHE A 70 -2.26 -41.96 4.18
N ASN A 71 -2.42 -43.25 3.81
CA ASN A 71 -1.61 -43.80 2.75
C ASN A 71 -1.94 -43.11 1.40
N GLY A 72 -0.99 -42.35 0.87
CA GLY A 72 -1.13 -41.57 -0.37
C GLY A 72 -1.92 -40.25 -0.28
N ALA A 73 -2.33 -39.80 0.92
CA ALA A 73 -3.04 -38.53 1.09
C ALA A 73 -2.71 -37.84 2.40
N GLY A 74 -2.70 -36.50 2.39
CA GLY A 74 -2.58 -35.69 3.57
C GLY A 74 -3.65 -34.58 3.55
N ILE A 75 -4.31 -34.35 4.69
CA ILE A 75 -5.30 -33.30 4.87
C ILE A 75 -4.83 -32.42 6.03
N ARG A 76 -4.86 -31.11 5.82
CA ARG A 76 -4.67 -30.10 6.86
C ARG A 76 -5.83 -29.13 6.83
N PHE A 77 -6.45 -28.96 7.97
CA PHE A 77 -7.42 -27.89 8.21
C PHE A 77 -6.87 -26.95 9.29
N ASN A 78 -7.01 -25.64 9.06
CA ASN A 78 -6.66 -24.62 10.04
C ASN A 78 -7.79 -23.60 10.12
N TYR A 79 -8.16 -23.24 11.34
CA TYR A 79 -9.02 -22.12 11.66
C TYR A 79 -8.24 -21.08 12.44
N THR A 80 -8.38 -19.80 12.09
CA THR A 80 -7.84 -18.68 12.84
C THR A 80 -8.92 -17.64 13.03
N GLY A 81 -9.21 -17.31 14.29
CA GLY A 81 -10.07 -16.20 14.70
C GLY A 81 -9.23 -15.06 15.26
N ILE A 82 -9.55 -13.83 14.89
CA ILE A 82 -8.96 -12.61 15.42
C ILE A 82 -10.09 -11.70 15.89
N ASP A 83 -10.03 -11.30 17.16
CA ASP A 83 -10.81 -10.23 17.75
C ASP A 83 -9.87 -9.07 18.07
N TYR A 84 -10.19 -7.88 17.56
CA TYR A 84 -9.39 -6.68 17.74
C TYR A 84 -10.27 -5.53 18.22
N ASP A 85 -9.91 -4.95 19.35
CA ASP A 85 -10.40 -3.67 19.85
C ASP A 85 -9.27 -2.65 19.74
N GLY A 86 -9.55 -1.51 19.13
CA GLY A 86 -8.57 -0.48 18.82
C GLY A 86 -8.10 0.33 20.00
N MET A 87 -7.30 1.34 19.73
CA MET A 87 -6.74 2.21 20.78
C MET A 87 -7.60 3.44 21.09
N LEU A 88 -8.56 3.80 20.24
CA LEU A 88 -9.49 4.89 20.49
C LEU A 88 -10.64 4.37 21.35
N LYS A 89 -10.92 5.05 22.47
CA LYS A 89 -11.93 4.59 23.45
C LYS A 89 -13.27 4.29 22.81
N ASN A 90 -13.72 3.02 22.87
CA ASN A 90 -15.02 2.53 22.40
C ASN A 90 -15.32 2.87 20.93
N PHE A 91 -14.30 2.93 20.07
CA PHE A 91 -14.50 3.41 18.70
C PHE A 91 -14.32 2.32 17.65
N ASP A 92 -13.13 1.77 17.51
CA ASP A 92 -12.79 0.87 16.42
C ASP A 92 -12.68 -0.59 16.86
N ASN A 93 -13.32 -1.47 16.10
CA ASN A 93 -13.22 -2.91 16.32
C ASN A 93 -13.15 -3.68 15.01
N MET A 94 -12.63 -4.90 15.06
CA MET A 94 -12.58 -5.81 13.92
C MET A 94 -12.64 -7.26 14.37
N LYS A 95 -13.45 -8.07 13.65
CA LYS A 95 -13.48 -9.53 13.79
C LYS A 95 -13.11 -10.17 12.46
N ARG A 96 -12.21 -11.16 12.52
CA ARG A 96 -11.79 -11.90 11.33
C ARG A 96 -11.76 -13.40 11.62
N HIS A 97 -12.36 -14.16 10.71
CA HIS A 97 -12.34 -15.61 10.72
C HIS A 97 -11.70 -16.11 9.43
N THR A 98 -10.68 -16.95 9.54
CA THR A 98 -9.96 -17.52 8.40
C THR A 98 -10.01 -19.05 8.49
N PHE A 99 -10.41 -19.69 7.41
CA PHE A 99 -10.48 -21.13 7.26
C PHE A 99 -9.53 -21.54 6.13
N ASP A 100 -8.59 -22.43 6.43
CA ASP A 100 -7.63 -22.95 5.49
C ASP A 100 -7.81 -24.48 5.39
N LEU A 101 -7.99 -24.98 4.17
CA LEU A 101 -7.98 -26.40 3.87
C LEU A 101 -6.88 -26.68 2.84
N ARG A 102 -6.01 -27.64 3.13
CA ARG A 102 -5.05 -28.17 2.16
C ARG A 102 -5.17 -29.68 2.11
N VAL A 103 -5.27 -30.18 0.88
CA VAL A 103 -5.34 -31.61 0.59
C VAL A 103 -4.29 -31.96 -0.45
N ASN A 104 -3.40 -32.88 -0.12
CA ASN A 104 -2.43 -33.46 -1.04
C ASN A 104 -2.78 -34.92 -1.27
N MET A 105 -2.82 -35.39 -2.52
CA MET A 105 -3.18 -36.75 -2.85
C MET A 105 -2.26 -37.31 -3.95
N ASP A 106 -1.77 -38.52 -3.75
CA ASP A 106 -1.14 -39.33 -4.78
C ASP A 106 -2.22 -40.16 -5.45
N LEU A 107 -2.74 -39.70 -6.58
CA LEU A 107 -3.82 -40.34 -7.33
C LEU A 107 -3.32 -41.59 -8.06
N ALA A 108 -2.06 -41.57 -8.50
CA ALA A 108 -1.34 -42.67 -9.09
C ALA A 108 0.17 -42.46 -8.89
N LYS A 109 1.01 -43.46 -9.16
CA LYS A 109 2.48 -43.33 -9.10
C LYS A 109 3.05 -42.19 -9.96
N TRP A 110 2.32 -41.84 -11.00
CA TRP A 110 2.70 -40.79 -11.97
C TRP A 110 1.86 -39.51 -11.84
N LEU A 111 0.83 -39.45 -10.97
CA LEU A 111 -0.10 -38.36 -10.84
C LEU A 111 -0.32 -38.00 -9.37
N SER A 112 -0.02 -36.78 -8.99
CA SER A 112 -0.41 -36.23 -7.70
C SER A 112 -1.17 -34.90 -7.85
N SER A 113 -2.04 -34.62 -6.88
CA SER A 113 -2.81 -33.37 -6.81
C SER A 113 -2.61 -32.69 -5.50
N GLU A 114 -2.65 -31.34 -5.54
CA GLU A 114 -2.71 -30.47 -4.38
C GLU A 114 -3.91 -29.53 -4.54
N ILE A 115 -4.78 -29.51 -3.54
CA ILE A 115 -5.91 -28.59 -3.45
C ILE A 115 -5.68 -27.72 -2.22
N SER A 116 -5.76 -26.39 -2.37
CA SER A 116 -5.81 -25.48 -1.25
C SER A 116 -6.98 -24.52 -1.38
N VAL A 117 -7.71 -24.35 -0.28
CA VAL A 117 -8.83 -23.41 -0.15
C VAL A 117 -8.57 -22.56 1.07
N ASN A 118 -8.63 -21.25 0.90
CA ASN A 118 -8.63 -20.27 1.98
C ASN A 118 -9.91 -19.44 1.88
N TYR A 119 -10.63 -19.32 2.98
CA TYR A 119 -11.81 -18.50 3.07
C TYR A 119 -11.71 -17.59 4.28
N GLN A 120 -11.86 -16.29 4.06
CA GLN A 120 -11.76 -15.26 5.10
C GLN A 120 -13.04 -14.44 5.13
N LEU A 121 -13.58 -14.31 6.33
CA LEU A 121 -14.65 -13.39 6.69
C LEU A 121 -14.08 -12.32 7.61
N GLU A 122 -14.38 -11.06 7.35
CA GLU A 122 -13.96 -9.94 8.19
C GLU A 122 -15.08 -8.92 8.29
N THR A 123 -15.33 -8.44 9.49
CA THR A 123 -16.18 -7.28 9.77
C THR A 123 -15.39 -6.28 10.58
N ALA A 124 -15.57 -5.00 10.31
CA ALA A 124 -15.00 -3.94 11.10
C ALA A 124 -15.93 -2.75 11.17
N ASP A 125 -16.00 -2.15 12.34
CA ASP A 125 -16.69 -0.90 12.59
C ASP A 125 -15.65 0.19 12.90
N ASN A 126 -15.94 1.39 12.42
CA ASN A 126 -15.17 2.61 12.65
C ASN A 126 -13.67 2.48 12.35
N ARG A 127 -13.34 1.87 11.19
CA ARG A 127 -11.94 1.88 10.75
C ARG A 127 -11.40 3.30 10.71
N ASP A 128 -10.21 3.47 11.23
CA ASP A 128 -9.51 4.74 11.28
C ASP A 128 -9.38 5.39 9.90
N TYR A 129 -9.77 6.67 9.83
CA TYR A 129 -9.44 7.51 8.71
C TYR A 129 -7.97 7.92 8.77
N LYS A 130 -7.30 7.89 7.63
CA LYS A 130 -5.86 8.14 7.54
C LYS A 130 -5.53 9.56 7.07
N GLY A 131 -4.34 10.01 7.44
CA GLY A 131 -3.74 11.26 6.96
C GLY A 131 -4.57 12.49 7.31
N ASP A 132 -4.75 13.38 6.33
CA ASP A 132 -5.36 14.70 6.48
C ASP A 132 -6.90 14.70 6.32
N SER A 133 -7.54 13.56 6.50
CA SER A 133 -9.01 13.49 6.48
C SER A 133 -9.61 14.28 7.63
N ASN A 134 -10.66 15.08 7.34
CA ASN A 134 -11.44 15.77 8.36
C ASN A 134 -12.11 14.79 9.35
N ARG A 135 -12.37 13.55 8.92
CA ARG A 135 -12.94 12.47 9.73
C ARG A 135 -11.93 11.76 10.62
N ASN A 136 -10.64 12.12 10.54
CA ASN A 136 -9.59 11.48 11.32
C ASN A 136 -9.52 12.08 12.74
N PRO A 137 -9.90 11.34 13.82
CA PRO A 137 -9.83 11.86 15.18
C PRO A 137 -8.41 12.27 15.58
N MET A 138 -7.39 11.53 15.14
CA MET A 138 -5.99 11.84 15.39
C MET A 138 -5.61 13.22 14.85
N ARG A 139 -6.09 13.59 13.65
CA ARG A 139 -5.86 14.93 13.09
C ARG A 139 -6.45 16.02 13.98
N ALA A 140 -7.66 15.80 14.49
CA ALA A 140 -8.30 16.77 15.41
C ALA A 140 -7.48 16.90 16.71
N ILE A 141 -7.08 15.79 17.32
CA ILE A 141 -6.30 15.74 18.55
C ILE A 141 -4.93 16.44 18.36
N MET A 142 -4.22 16.14 17.28
CA MET A 142 -2.89 16.71 16.99
C MET A 142 -2.93 18.21 16.69
N ASN A 143 -4.06 18.72 16.20
CA ASN A 143 -4.24 20.13 15.92
C ASN A 143 -4.77 20.95 17.11
N MET A 144 -5.11 20.29 18.23
CA MET A 144 -5.58 21.00 19.41
C MET A 144 -4.48 21.82 20.07
N PRO A 145 -4.80 23.03 20.60
CA PRO A 145 -3.90 23.77 21.47
C PRO A 145 -3.52 22.96 22.70
N ARG A 146 -2.30 23.13 23.18
CA ARG A 146 -1.72 22.36 24.30
C ARG A 146 -2.38 22.62 25.66
N ASP A 147 -3.17 23.67 25.78
CA ASP A 147 -3.92 24.01 26.98
C ASP A 147 -5.29 23.35 27.07
N VAL A 148 -5.73 22.63 26.00
CA VAL A 148 -7.06 22.04 25.96
C VAL A 148 -7.16 20.89 26.98
N VAL A 149 -8.17 20.96 27.82
CA VAL A 149 -8.61 19.87 28.70
C VAL A 149 -9.77 19.17 28.02
N MET A 150 -9.68 17.84 27.86
CA MET A 150 -10.64 17.08 27.04
C MET A 150 -12.07 17.19 27.57
N GLU A 151 -12.26 17.24 28.87
CA GLU A 151 -13.57 17.41 29.52
C GLU A 151 -14.27 18.71 29.14
N GLU A 152 -13.52 19.77 28.79
CA GLU A 152 -14.09 21.03 28.32
C GLU A 152 -14.76 20.92 26.95
N LEU A 153 -14.55 19.82 26.22
CA LEU A 153 -15.15 19.54 24.92
C LEU A 153 -16.45 18.74 25.02
N LEU A 154 -16.90 18.44 26.25
CA LEU A 154 -18.15 17.77 26.54
C LEU A 154 -19.21 18.77 27.03
N PRO A 155 -20.50 18.52 26.73
CA PRO A 155 -20.98 17.51 25.81
C PRO A 155 -20.58 17.87 24.37
N TRP A 156 -20.26 16.87 23.52
CA TRP A 156 -19.84 17.11 22.13
C TRP A 156 -20.95 17.68 21.23
N LYS A 157 -22.21 17.54 21.68
CA LYS A 157 -23.43 17.96 21.00
C LYS A 157 -24.22 18.91 21.88
N ARG A 158 -24.70 20.00 21.33
CA ARG A 158 -25.59 20.96 22.00
C ARG A 158 -27.02 20.40 22.06
N GLU A 159 -27.89 20.98 22.88
CA GLU A 159 -29.32 20.66 22.89
C GLU A 159 -30.00 20.87 21.54
N THR A 160 -29.51 21.82 20.74
CA THR A 160 -29.96 22.07 19.35
C THR A 160 -29.54 20.99 18.35
N GLY A 161 -28.73 20.00 18.78
CA GLY A 161 -28.15 18.98 17.91
C GLY A 161 -26.83 19.37 17.25
N GLU A 162 -26.44 20.63 17.26
CA GLU A 162 -25.20 21.13 16.66
C GLU A 162 -23.94 20.64 17.36
N ALA A 163 -22.86 20.51 16.60
CA ALA A 163 -21.55 20.18 17.17
C ALA A 163 -21.13 21.25 18.21
N PHE A 164 -20.69 20.80 19.36
CA PHE A 164 -20.06 21.66 20.35
C PHE A 164 -18.64 21.97 19.88
N THR A 165 -18.56 22.89 18.90
CA THR A 165 -17.29 23.44 18.43
C THR A 165 -17.27 24.91 18.81
N ARG A 166 -16.26 25.33 19.54
CA ARG A 166 -16.08 26.75 19.81
C ARG A 166 -15.06 27.31 18.84
N GLY A 167 -15.56 27.96 17.79
CA GLY A 167 -14.79 28.69 16.79
C GLY A 167 -14.65 27.97 15.44
N ASN A 168 -14.45 28.76 14.39
CA ASN A 168 -14.31 28.27 13.02
C ASN A 168 -13.03 27.43 12.87
N GLY A 169 -13.19 26.16 12.49
CA GLY A 169 -12.08 25.29 12.09
C GLY A 169 -11.52 24.34 13.16
N PHE A 170 -12.08 24.30 14.36
CA PHE A 170 -11.71 23.32 15.38
C PHE A 170 -12.67 22.13 15.37
N TYR A 171 -12.15 20.95 15.05
CA TYR A 171 -12.91 19.71 15.12
C TYR A 171 -12.92 19.16 16.53
N ASN A 172 -14.10 19.01 17.13
CA ASN A 172 -14.21 18.32 18.42
C ASN A 172 -13.96 16.81 18.21
N PRO A 173 -12.90 16.22 18.80
CA PRO A 173 -12.64 14.79 18.65
C PRO A 173 -13.79 13.89 19.11
N TYR A 174 -14.52 14.28 20.15
CA TYR A 174 -15.70 13.52 20.62
C TYR A 174 -16.83 13.52 19.57
N TRP A 175 -17.01 14.61 18.80
CA TRP A 175 -17.92 14.61 17.67
C TRP A 175 -17.51 13.55 16.65
N LEU A 176 -16.22 13.47 16.32
CA LEU A 176 -15.71 12.52 15.34
C LEU A 176 -15.88 11.05 15.78
N LEU A 177 -15.81 10.78 17.09
CA LEU A 177 -15.99 9.45 17.64
C LEU A 177 -17.47 9.04 17.76
N ASN A 178 -18.40 10.00 17.93
CA ASN A 178 -19.80 9.69 18.22
C ASN A 178 -20.75 9.93 17.05
N GLU A 179 -20.47 10.94 16.20
CA GLU A 179 -21.39 11.36 15.14
C GLU A 179 -20.89 10.98 13.74
N ILE A 180 -19.63 10.55 13.62
CA ILE A 180 -19.04 10.02 12.40
C ILE A 180 -18.80 8.54 12.57
N SER A 181 -19.27 7.75 11.60
CA SER A 181 -19.09 6.30 11.70
C SER A 181 -18.92 5.66 10.32
N ASN A 182 -18.31 4.50 10.31
CA ASN A 182 -18.19 3.67 9.12
C ASN A 182 -18.18 2.19 9.50
N GLY A 183 -18.57 1.35 8.57
CA GLY A 183 -18.48 -0.09 8.74
C GLY A 183 -18.18 -0.78 7.42
N ASP A 184 -17.42 -1.85 7.45
CA ASP A 184 -17.20 -2.69 6.27
C ASP A 184 -17.16 -4.18 6.61
N GLY A 185 -17.63 -4.98 5.65
CA GLY A 185 -17.50 -6.42 5.63
C GLY A 185 -16.67 -6.86 4.42
N ARG A 186 -15.83 -7.88 4.61
CA ARG A 186 -14.99 -8.47 3.55
C ARG A 186 -15.13 -9.97 3.54
N ASN A 187 -15.30 -10.51 2.34
CA ASN A 187 -15.36 -11.94 2.09
C ASN A 187 -14.31 -12.26 1.01
N ASN A 188 -13.26 -12.98 1.39
CA ASN A 188 -12.20 -13.36 0.48
C ASN A 188 -12.18 -14.88 0.33
N PHE A 189 -12.22 -15.34 -0.90
CA PHE A 189 -12.08 -16.75 -1.26
C PHE A 189 -10.85 -16.92 -2.15
N ARG A 190 -9.97 -17.86 -1.80
CA ARG A 190 -8.83 -18.29 -2.61
C ARG A 190 -8.88 -19.80 -2.78
N GLY A 191 -8.91 -20.26 -4.02
CA GLY A 191 -8.85 -21.68 -4.37
C GLY A 191 -7.69 -21.94 -5.31
N ASN A 192 -6.93 -23.01 -5.06
CA ASN A 192 -5.88 -23.48 -5.95
C ASN A 192 -6.03 -24.99 -6.16
N LEU A 193 -5.91 -25.42 -7.41
CA LEU A 193 -5.74 -26.80 -7.80
C LEU A 193 -4.43 -26.93 -8.56
N THR A 194 -3.56 -27.83 -8.11
CA THR A 194 -2.33 -28.18 -8.82
C THR A 194 -2.32 -29.68 -9.11
N LEU A 195 -2.06 -30.04 -10.35
CA LEU A 195 -1.81 -31.39 -10.79
C LEU A 195 -0.34 -31.52 -11.19
N ASN A 196 0.35 -32.52 -10.68
CA ASN A 196 1.70 -32.90 -11.07
C ASN A 196 1.68 -34.26 -11.74
N ILE A 197 2.09 -34.29 -13.00
CA ILE A 197 2.11 -35.48 -13.84
C ILE A 197 3.57 -35.83 -14.14
N LYS A 198 4.00 -37.04 -13.79
CA LYS A 198 5.38 -37.52 -13.96
C LYS A 198 5.37 -38.66 -15.00
N PRO A 199 5.33 -38.35 -16.33
CA PRO A 199 5.16 -39.36 -17.36
C PRO A 199 6.39 -40.24 -17.53
N ILE A 200 7.58 -39.69 -17.35
CA ILE A 200 8.87 -40.38 -17.42
C ILE A 200 9.82 -39.85 -16.34
N GLN A 201 10.87 -40.59 -16.08
CA GLN A 201 11.89 -40.18 -15.13
C GLN A 201 12.55 -38.82 -15.54
N GLY A 202 12.62 -37.89 -14.61
CA GLY A 202 13.16 -36.53 -14.84
C GLY A 202 12.15 -35.54 -15.40
N MET A 203 11.00 -35.97 -15.91
CA MET A 203 9.97 -35.08 -16.44
C MET A 203 8.83 -34.84 -15.44
N ASN A 204 8.39 -33.58 -15.31
CA ASN A 204 7.21 -33.22 -14.55
C ASN A 204 6.38 -32.20 -15.34
N ILE A 205 5.10 -32.47 -15.52
CA ILE A 205 4.13 -31.52 -16.08
C ILE A 205 3.26 -31.05 -14.94
N ARG A 206 3.32 -29.74 -14.65
CA ARG A 206 2.50 -29.10 -13.63
C ARG A 206 1.41 -28.27 -14.29
N LEU A 207 0.17 -28.56 -13.94
CA LEU A 207 -1.00 -27.75 -14.31
C LEU A 207 -1.55 -27.13 -13.04
N ARG A 208 -1.75 -25.81 -13.05
CA ARG A 208 -2.29 -25.06 -11.92
C ARG A 208 -3.47 -24.19 -12.37
N ALA A 209 -4.54 -24.24 -11.63
CA ALA A 209 -5.65 -23.31 -11.71
C ALA A 209 -5.84 -22.62 -10.35
N SER A 210 -5.88 -21.29 -10.35
CA SER A 210 -6.09 -20.49 -9.15
C SER A 210 -7.22 -19.52 -9.36
N VAL A 211 -8.05 -19.33 -8.35
CA VAL A 211 -9.08 -18.31 -8.29
C VAL A 211 -8.98 -17.55 -6.97
N GLU A 212 -9.00 -16.23 -7.05
CA GLU A 212 -9.15 -15.36 -5.90
C GLU A 212 -10.34 -14.43 -6.14
N LYS A 213 -11.28 -14.43 -5.19
CA LYS A 213 -12.43 -13.53 -5.19
C LYS A 213 -12.42 -12.74 -3.89
N ALA A 214 -12.33 -11.43 -4.00
CA ALA A 214 -12.39 -10.52 -2.88
C ALA A 214 -13.62 -9.63 -3.04
N ASN A 215 -14.55 -9.68 -2.09
CA ASN A 215 -15.71 -8.81 -2.02
C ASN A 215 -15.62 -7.95 -0.77
N LYS A 216 -15.86 -6.67 -0.94
CA LYS A 216 -15.96 -5.71 0.15
C LYS A 216 -17.23 -4.90 -0.02
N ASN A 217 -18.01 -4.79 1.04
CA ASN A 217 -19.17 -3.91 1.12
C ASN A 217 -19.08 -3.09 2.40
N GLY A 218 -19.60 -1.89 2.37
CA GLY A 218 -19.57 -1.04 3.55
C GLY A 218 -20.34 0.24 3.37
N TRP A 219 -20.29 1.04 4.40
CA TRP A 219 -20.99 2.30 4.50
C TRP A 219 -20.16 3.32 5.27
N LYS A 220 -20.46 4.62 5.08
CA LYS A 220 -19.95 5.75 5.85
C LYS A 220 -21.08 6.69 6.15
N PHE A 221 -21.03 7.31 7.32
CA PHE A 221 -22.05 8.21 7.81
C PHE A 221 -21.42 9.41 8.50
N ASP A 222 -21.77 10.60 8.05
CA ASP A 222 -21.52 11.87 8.73
C ASP A 222 -22.88 12.41 9.14
N ASN A 223 -23.12 12.62 10.44
CA ASN A 223 -24.41 13.10 10.93
C ASN A 223 -24.62 14.58 10.61
N TYR A 224 -25.86 15.04 10.77
CA TYR A 224 -26.23 16.46 10.71
C TYR A 224 -25.29 17.33 11.56
N TYR A 225 -25.10 18.57 11.14
CA TYR A 225 -24.24 19.57 11.80
C TYR A 225 -22.75 19.20 11.86
N THR A 226 -22.34 18.24 11.06
CA THR A 226 -20.91 17.99 10.84
C THR A 226 -20.27 19.19 10.16
N MET A 227 -19.20 19.73 10.71
CA MET A 227 -18.65 21.05 10.37
C MET A 227 -18.32 21.24 8.88
N TRP A 228 -17.95 20.18 8.17
CA TRP A 228 -17.68 20.22 6.70
C TRP A 228 -18.87 19.79 5.86
N ASP A 229 -19.96 19.32 6.49
CA ASP A 229 -21.16 18.83 5.83
C ASP A 229 -22.36 18.97 6.79
N ILE A 230 -22.94 20.18 6.81
CA ILE A 230 -23.98 20.55 7.78
C ILE A 230 -25.23 19.68 7.63
N ASP A 231 -25.57 19.31 6.41
CA ASP A 231 -26.75 18.51 6.10
C ASP A 231 -26.50 17.00 6.27
N GLY A 232 -25.26 16.63 6.62
CA GLY A 232 -24.85 15.25 6.78
C GLY A 232 -24.83 14.46 5.49
N GLN A 233 -24.22 13.26 5.52
CA GLN A 233 -24.16 12.38 4.35
C GLN A 233 -24.17 10.91 4.75
N TYR A 234 -24.64 10.07 3.82
CA TYR A 234 -24.57 8.64 3.93
C TYR A 234 -24.08 8.01 2.62
N GLU A 235 -23.02 7.22 2.71
CA GLU A 235 -22.42 6.51 1.58
C GLU A 235 -22.57 5.00 1.76
N THR A 236 -22.83 4.29 0.67
CA THR A 236 -22.66 2.84 0.62
C THR A 236 -21.75 2.47 -0.55
N PHE A 237 -20.99 1.40 -0.40
CA PHE A 237 -20.16 0.91 -1.49
C PHE A 237 -20.09 -0.62 -1.50
N ARG A 238 -19.94 -1.15 -2.71
CA ARG A 238 -19.63 -2.55 -2.96
C ARG A 238 -18.48 -2.63 -3.95
N GLU A 239 -17.42 -3.34 -3.58
CA GLU A 239 -16.26 -3.59 -4.41
C GLU A 239 -16.09 -5.11 -4.57
N ALA A 240 -15.84 -5.57 -5.79
CA ALA A 240 -15.54 -6.96 -6.08
C ALA A 240 -14.29 -7.04 -6.97
N SER A 241 -13.38 -7.94 -6.63
CA SER A 241 -12.19 -8.23 -7.43
C SER A 241 -12.10 -9.73 -7.65
N ASN A 242 -12.01 -10.16 -8.91
CA ASN A 242 -11.86 -11.56 -9.26
C ASN A 242 -10.55 -11.72 -10.04
N ASN A 243 -9.67 -12.58 -9.54
CA ASN A 243 -8.42 -12.91 -10.17
C ASN A 243 -8.41 -14.39 -10.52
N TYR A 244 -8.22 -14.71 -11.79
CA TYR A 244 -8.06 -16.06 -12.29
C TYR A 244 -6.66 -16.22 -12.85
N ASN A 245 -5.98 -17.31 -12.49
CA ASN A 245 -4.67 -17.63 -13.03
C ASN A 245 -4.62 -19.12 -13.41
N TYR A 246 -4.26 -19.38 -14.65
CA TYR A 246 -4.04 -20.71 -15.21
C TYR A 246 -2.60 -20.80 -15.65
N GLU A 247 -1.92 -21.87 -15.27
CA GLU A 247 -0.51 -22.09 -15.58
C GLU A 247 -0.28 -23.55 -15.98
N GLY A 248 0.49 -23.75 -17.03
CA GLY A 248 1.02 -25.05 -17.42
C GLY A 248 2.54 -24.95 -17.56
N VAL A 249 3.27 -25.86 -16.92
CA VAL A 249 4.75 -25.91 -16.98
C VAL A 249 5.19 -27.34 -17.21
N ILE A 250 6.02 -27.54 -18.21
CA ILE A 250 6.76 -28.78 -18.46
C ILE A 250 8.17 -28.57 -17.96
N SER A 251 8.63 -29.42 -17.06
CA SER A 251 9.97 -29.40 -16.48
C SER A 251 10.69 -30.70 -16.79
N TYR A 252 11.94 -30.61 -17.20
CA TYR A 252 12.81 -31.78 -17.41
C TYR A 252 14.12 -31.58 -16.67
N ASN A 253 14.46 -32.49 -15.77
CA ASN A 253 15.69 -32.45 -14.97
C ASN A 253 16.45 -33.74 -15.14
N ARG A 254 17.71 -33.67 -15.52
CA ARG A 254 18.56 -34.83 -15.73
C ARG A 254 20.02 -34.55 -15.39
N ASN A 255 20.64 -35.49 -14.73
CA ASN A 255 22.09 -35.48 -14.56
C ASN A 255 22.70 -36.48 -15.57
N ILE A 256 23.60 -35.98 -16.41
CA ILE A 256 24.32 -36.76 -17.43
C ILE A 256 25.78 -36.69 -17.06
N LYS A 257 26.29 -37.76 -16.43
CA LYS A 257 27.64 -37.77 -15.84
C LYS A 257 27.84 -36.60 -14.88
N LYS A 258 28.70 -35.64 -15.24
CA LYS A 258 29.03 -34.43 -14.44
C LYS A 258 28.20 -33.21 -14.83
N VAL A 259 27.33 -33.33 -15.82
CA VAL A 259 26.47 -32.23 -16.30
C VAL A 259 25.11 -32.37 -15.68
N SER A 260 24.62 -31.31 -15.01
CA SER A 260 23.24 -31.16 -14.60
C SER A 260 22.48 -30.31 -15.64
N LEU A 261 21.34 -30.81 -16.09
CA LEU A 261 20.44 -30.12 -17.02
C LEU A 261 19.10 -29.93 -16.34
N SER A 262 18.59 -28.68 -16.32
CA SER A 262 17.22 -28.37 -15.96
C SER A 262 16.63 -27.47 -17.03
N ALA A 263 15.50 -27.90 -17.63
CA ALA A 263 14.77 -27.14 -18.63
C ALA A 263 13.32 -27.02 -18.23
N ASN A 264 12.77 -25.83 -18.36
CA ASN A 264 11.35 -25.55 -18.10
C ASN A 264 10.78 -24.77 -19.28
N LEU A 265 9.56 -25.14 -19.70
CA LEU A 265 8.76 -24.43 -20.68
C LEU A 265 7.34 -24.30 -20.12
N GLY A 266 6.81 -23.09 -20.15
CA GLY A 266 5.50 -22.84 -19.55
C GLY A 266 4.68 -21.81 -20.29
N THR A 267 3.38 -21.83 -19.99
CA THR A 267 2.41 -20.84 -20.41
C THR A 267 1.56 -20.43 -19.23
N SER A 268 1.10 -19.19 -19.19
CA SER A 268 0.15 -18.73 -18.18
C SER A 268 -0.86 -17.75 -18.78
N MET A 269 -2.07 -17.76 -18.21
CA MET A 269 -3.14 -16.82 -18.49
C MET A 269 -3.62 -16.23 -17.18
N GLN A 270 -3.67 -14.91 -17.08
CA GLN A 270 -4.19 -14.17 -15.93
C GLN A 270 -5.34 -13.30 -16.39
N LYS A 271 -6.45 -13.33 -15.65
CA LYS A 271 -7.60 -12.45 -15.86
C LYS A 271 -7.96 -11.79 -14.53
N ASN A 272 -8.02 -10.47 -14.53
CA ASN A 272 -8.38 -9.66 -13.39
C ASN A 272 -9.61 -8.83 -13.75
N ASP A 273 -10.71 -9.05 -13.05
CA ASP A 273 -11.94 -8.27 -13.17
C ASP A 273 -12.13 -7.47 -11.88
N TRP A 274 -12.44 -6.21 -12.00
CA TRP A 274 -12.73 -5.34 -10.87
C TRP A 274 -14.03 -4.57 -11.11
N TYR A 275 -14.87 -4.53 -10.07
CA TYR A 275 -16.16 -3.89 -10.06
C TYR A 275 -16.30 -3.02 -8.82
N LYS A 276 -16.84 -1.81 -8.96
CA LYS A 276 -17.21 -0.95 -7.85
C LYS A 276 -18.55 -0.30 -8.13
N LEU A 277 -19.45 -0.41 -7.17
CA LEU A 277 -20.67 0.37 -7.05
C LEU A 277 -20.54 1.28 -5.82
N TRP A 278 -20.83 2.55 -5.99
CA TRP A 278 -20.83 3.53 -4.91
C TRP A 278 -22.10 4.38 -5.02
N ASN A 279 -22.77 4.61 -3.88
CA ASN A 279 -23.96 5.45 -3.78
C ASN A 279 -23.78 6.43 -2.63
N GLN A 280 -24.28 7.65 -2.78
CA GLN A 280 -24.20 8.70 -1.78
C GLN A 280 -25.48 9.51 -1.71
N VAL A 281 -25.93 9.74 -0.49
CA VAL A 281 -26.85 10.79 -0.10
C VAL A 281 -26.03 11.93 0.45
N SER A 282 -26.06 13.10 -0.19
CA SER A 282 -25.28 14.28 0.21
C SER A 282 -26.02 15.20 1.18
N GLN A 283 -27.33 15.04 1.34
CA GLN A 283 -28.16 15.77 2.29
C GLN A 283 -29.17 14.79 2.89
N LEU A 284 -29.06 14.55 4.16
CA LEU A 284 -30.00 13.70 4.88
C LEU A 284 -31.35 14.42 5.03
N ALA A 285 -32.44 13.70 5.12
CA ALA A 285 -33.76 14.24 5.43
C ALA A 285 -34.00 14.34 6.94
N ALA A 286 -33.32 13.50 7.74
CA ALA A 286 -33.40 13.46 9.20
C ALA A 286 -32.06 13.06 9.81
N PRO A 287 -31.69 13.59 11.01
CA PRO A 287 -30.50 13.17 11.73
C PRO A 287 -30.58 11.70 12.18
N ASP A 288 -29.42 11.12 12.48
CA ASP A 288 -29.25 9.79 13.10
C ASP A 288 -29.76 8.60 12.28
N VAL A 289 -30.23 8.78 11.04
CA VAL A 289 -30.77 7.71 10.18
C VAL A 289 -29.78 7.32 9.09
N LYS A 290 -29.20 6.13 9.17
CA LYS A 290 -28.24 5.55 8.24
C LYS A 290 -28.95 4.78 7.12
N SER A 291 -29.50 5.48 6.14
CA SER A 291 -30.23 4.87 5.01
C SER A 291 -30.11 5.71 3.74
N LEU A 292 -30.02 5.06 2.58
CA LEU A 292 -30.10 5.74 1.27
C LEU A 292 -31.49 6.39 1.02
N SER A 293 -32.52 5.92 1.70
CA SER A 293 -33.86 6.54 1.64
C SER A 293 -33.96 7.81 2.49
N ASN A 294 -33.03 8.06 3.40
CA ASN A 294 -32.96 9.30 4.19
C ASN A 294 -32.30 10.42 3.36
N ASN A 295 -32.99 10.86 2.33
CA ASN A 295 -32.46 11.70 1.27
C ASN A 295 -33.33 12.93 1.03
N ALA A 296 -32.80 14.12 1.27
CA ALA A 296 -33.40 15.41 0.96
C ALA A 296 -32.94 15.98 -0.40
N SER A 297 -31.98 15.32 -1.07
CA SER A 297 -31.40 15.72 -2.36
C SER A 297 -31.51 14.60 -3.41
N ILE A 298 -30.76 14.71 -4.49
CA ILE A 298 -30.67 13.64 -5.50
C ILE A 298 -29.65 12.61 -5.04
N LEU A 299 -30.05 11.33 -5.05
CA LEU A 299 -29.13 10.21 -4.83
C LEU A 299 -28.06 10.17 -5.93
N SER A 300 -26.79 10.25 -5.55
CA SER A 300 -25.67 10.08 -6.47
C SER A 300 -25.21 8.62 -6.47
N GLY A 301 -24.91 8.09 -7.66
CA GLY A 301 -24.38 6.74 -7.81
C GLY A 301 -23.32 6.68 -8.90
N THR A 302 -22.31 5.85 -8.69
CA THR A 302 -21.24 5.59 -9.68
C THR A 302 -20.98 4.10 -9.76
N GLU A 303 -20.95 3.58 -10.98
CA GLU A 303 -20.55 2.22 -11.29
C GLU A 303 -19.26 2.25 -12.11
N SER A 304 -18.29 1.41 -11.72
CA SER A 304 -17.02 1.30 -12.41
C SER A 304 -16.68 -0.17 -12.64
N VAL A 305 -16.32 -0.51 -13.86
CA VAL A 305 -15.92 -1.85 -14.26
C VAL A 305 -14.58 -1.77 -14.95
N ASN A 306 -13.62 -2.59 -14.51
CA ASN A 306 -12.32 -2.71 -15.14
C ASN A 306 -11.97 -4.18 -15.33
N ALA A 307 -11.38 -4.51 -16.47
CA ALA A 307 -10.90 -5.85 -16.75
C ALA A 307 -9.51 -5.80 -17.38
N LYS A 308 -8.68 -6.77 -17.04
CA LYS A 308 -7.34 -6.93 -17.61
C LYS A 308 -7.05 -8.40 -17.81
N GLU A 309 -6.54 -8.73 -18.99
CA GLU A 309 -6.07 -10.06 -19.32
C GLU A 309 -4.61 -10.01 -19.76
N LYS A 310 -3.83 -11.01 -19.32
CA LYS A 310 -2.44 -11.19 -19.71
C LYS A 310 -2.18 -12.67 -20.00
N GLN A 311 -1.65 -12.95 -21.19
CA GLN A 311 -1.19 -14.28 -21.60
C GLN A 311 0.33 -14.26 -21.70
N SER A 312 0.96 -15.39 -21.45
CA SER A 312 2.41 -15.46 -21.40
C SER A 312 2.92 -16.83 -21.84
N VAL A 313 4.06 -16.81 -22.52
CA VAL A 313 4.89 -17.99 -22.76
C VAL A 313 6.28 -17.71 -22.21
N PHE A 314 6.84 -18.68 -21.49
CA PHE A 314 8.14 -18.51 -20.84
C PHE A 314 8.94 -19.81 -20.81
N GLY A 315 10.26 -19.66 -20.74
CA GLY A 315 11.15 -20.81 -20.59
C GLY A 315 12.40 -20.47 -19.80
N MET A 316 13.03 -21.53 -19.29
CA MET A 316 14.30 -21.48 -18.56
C MET A 316 15.12 -22.70 -18.94
N LEU A 317 16.42 -22.48 -19.16
CA LEU A 317 17.42 -23.52 -19.31
C LEU A 317 18.54 -23.25 -18.29
N SER A 318 18.87 -24.26 -17.49
CA SER A 318 19.98 -24.25 -16.54
C SER A 318 20.93 -25.40 -16.84
N LEU A 319 22.20 -25.08 -16.97
CA LEU A 319 23.28 -26.03 -17.19
C LEU A 319 24.31 -25.90 -16.06
N GLY A 320 24.60 -27.02 -15.40
CA GLY A 320 25.63 -27.08 -14.36
C GLY A 320 26.75 -28.08 -14.72
N TYR A 321 27.96 -27.69 -14.51
CA TYR A 321 29.13 -28.56 -14.68
C TYR A 321 30.21 -28.23 -13.65
N HIS A 322 30.50 -29.15 -12.75
CA HIS A 322 31.63 -29.09 -11.82
C HIS A 322 31.75 -27.74 -11.07
N GLY A 323 30.63 -27.31 -10.45
CA GLY A 323 30.57 -26.03 -9.70
C GLY A 323 30.32 -24.78 -10.57
N LEU A 324 30.31 -24.90 -11.89
CA LEU A 324 29.90 -23.84 -12.81
C LEU A 324 28.44 -24.03 -13.20
N PHE A 325 27.65 -22.92 -13.17
CA PHE A 325 26.25 -22.93 -13.59
C PHE A 325 26.00 -21.75 -14.51
N VAL A 326 25.26 -21.99 -15.57
CA VAL A 326 24.78 -20.99 -16.52
C VAL A 326 23.29 -21.15 -16.70
N ASP A 327 22.54 -20.06 -16.53
CA ASP A 327 21.11 -20.04 -16.66
C ASP A 327 20.70 -19.02 -17.72
N GLY A 328 19.72 -19.39 -18.55
CA GLY A 328 19.07 -18.49 -19.48
C GLY A 328 17.56 -18.57 -19.30
N THR A 329 16.89 -17.41 -19.32
CA THR A 329 15.43 -17.37 -19.28
C THR A 329 14.90 -16.49 -20.39
N PHE A 330 13.70 -16.78 -20.86
CA PHE A 330 12.94 -15.91 -21.75
C PHE A 330 11.47 -15.88 -21.37
N ARG A 331 10.81 -14.77 -21.68
CA ARG A 331 9.37 -14.63 -21.55
C ARG A 331 8.83 -13.66 -22.58
N ASN A 332 7.67 -13.99 -23.13
CA ASN A 332 6.86 -13.07 -23.92
C ASN A 332 5.47 -12.95 -23.27
N ASP A 333 5.06 -11.72 -23.03
CA ASP A 333 3.74 -11.41 -22.49
C ASP A 333 2.90 -10.70 -23.56
N TRP A 334 1.59 -10.96 -23.57
CA TRP A 334 0.55 -10.24 -24.30
C TRP A 334 -0.43 -9.68 -23.30
N SER A 335 -0.55 -8.34 -23.23
CA SER A 335 -1.40 -7.65 -22.25
C SER A 335 -2.50 -6.85 -22.92
N SER A 336 -3.73 -6.99 -22.44
CA SER A 336 -4.88 -6.20 -22.89
C SER A 336 -4.82 -4.73 -22.45
N SER A 337 -3.95 -4.37 -21.51
CA SER A 337 -3.77 -2.98 -21.05
C SER A 337 -2.85 -2.15 -21.95
N LEU A 338 -2.32 -2.75 -23.00
CA LEU A 338 -1.50 -2.09 -24.03
C LEU A 338 -2.22 -2.12 -25.39
N PRO A 339 -1.97 -1.15 -26.28
CA PRO A 339 -2.55 -1.13 -27.62
C PRO A 339 -2.06 -2.32 -28.46
N LYS A 340 -2.85 -2.80 -29.40
CA LYS A 340 -2.54 -3.97 -30.26
C LYS A 340 -1.14 -3.92 -30.87
N ALA A 341 -0.65 -2.74 -31.23
CA ALA A 341 0.68 -2.55 -31.82
C ALA A 341 1.83 -2.85 -30.82
N ASN A 342 1.58 -2.74 -29.50
CA ASN A 342 2.59 -2.84 -28.45
C ASN A 342 2.19 -3.83 -27.34
N ASN A 343 1.13 -4.63 -27.53
CA ASN A 343 0.63 -5.52 -26.47
C ASN A 343 1.52 -6.73 -26.23
N SER A 344 2.35 -7.09 -27.21
CA SER A 344 3.32 -8.19 -27.13
C SER A 344 4.70 -7.63 -26.81
N TYR A 345 5.32 -8.12 -25.75
CA TYR A 345 6.65 -7.69 -25.36
C TYR A 345 7.49 -8.86 -24.84
N PHE A 346 8.68 -8.98 -25.45
CA PHE A 346 9.65 -10.02 -25.15
C PHE A 346 10.74 -9.51 -24.22
N TYR A 347 11.15 -10.35 -23.28
CA TYR A 347 12.28 -10.09 -22.40
C TYR A 347 12.99 -11.38 -22.00
N ALA A 348 14.29 -11.24 -21.70
CA ALA A 348 15.15 -12.37 -21.39
C ALA A 348 16.16 -12.01 -20.32
N SER A 349 16.70 -13.04 -19.67
CA SER A 349 17.81 -12.90 -18.73
C SER A 349 18.85 -14.00 -18.92
N GLY A 350 20.09 -13.68 -18.51
CA GLY A 350 21.18 -14.64 -18.41
C GLY A 350 21.90 -14.47 -17.08
N SER A 351 22.28 -15.59 -16.47
CA SER A 351 23.11 -15.59 -15.27
C SER A 351 24.19 -16.66 -15.33
N ALA A 352 25.29 -16.39 -14.66
CA ALA A 352 26.37 -17.36 -14.45
C ALA A 352 26.78 -17.36 -12.99
N SER A 353 27.10 -18.54 -12.45
CA SER A 353 27.67 -18.63 -11.11
C SER A 353 28.74 -19.73 -11.03
N ALA A 354 29.72 -19.48 -10.17
CA ALA A 354 30.86 -20.36 -9.93
C ALA A 354 31.01 -20.67 -8.44
N VAL A 355 30.85 -21.94 -8.08
CA VAL A 355 31.13 -22.42 -6.72
C VAL A 355 32.63 -22.73 -6.63
N LEU A 356 33.42 -21.76 -6.18
CA LEU A 356 34.86 -21.81 -6.20
C LEU A 356 35.42 -23.00 -5.38
N THR A 357 34.76 -23.34 -4.29
CA THR A 357 35.13 -24.48 -3.44
C THR A 357 34.83 -25.86 -4.07
N GLU A 358 34.05 -25.91 -5.14
CA GLU A 358 33.85 -27.12 -5.93
C GLU A 358 34.78 -27.17 -7.14
N ILE A 359 35.06 -26.02 -7.77
CA ILE A 359 35.99 -25.90 -8.88
C ILE A 359 37.43 -26.12 -8.40
N PHE A 360 37.78 -25.57 -7.25
CA PHE A 360 39.07 -25.67 -6.61
C PHE A 360 38.94 -26.31 -5.21
N PRO A 361 38.84 -27.63 -5.10
CA PRO A 361 38.62 -28.31 -3.82
C PRO A 361 39.69 -28.02 -2.75
N LYS A 362 40.89 -27.64 -3.15
CA LYS A 362 41.97 -27.24 -2.25
C LYS A 362 41.67 -25.97 -1.45
N LEU A 363 40.79 -25.13 -1.92
CA LEU A 363 40.31 -23.95 -1.18
C LEU A 363 39.39 -24.31 -0.01
N LYS A 364 38.75 -25.48 -0.07
CA LYS A 364 37.80 -25.92 0.96
C LYS A 364 38.56 -26.37 2.20
N SER A 365 38.29 -25.72 3.32
CA SER A 365 38.83 -26.04 4.64
C SER A 365 37.77 -25.83 5.71
N LYS A 366 38.06 -26.22 6.95
CA LYS A 366 37.17 -25.91 8.09
C LYS A 366 36.94 -24.40 8.26
N THR A 367 37.97 -23.60 7.99
CA THR A 367 37.89 -22.14 8.07
C THR A 367 37.16 -21.55 6.88
N PHE A 368 37.38 -22.07 5.66
CA PHE A 368 36.81 -21.57 4.41
C PHE A 368 35.99 -22.68 3.76
N SER A 369 34.72 -22.81 4.18
CA SER A 369 33.88 -23.97 3.86
C SER A 369 33.14 -23.87 2.53
N PHE A 370 32.85 -22.64 2.08
CA PHE A 370 32.10 -22.39 0.82
C PHE A 370 32.43 -21.01 0.26
N ALA A 371 32.57 -20.91 -1.05
CA ALA A 371 32.64 -19.66 -1.78
C ALA A 371 31.95 -19.77 -3.12
N LYS A 372 31.11 -18.78 -3.44
CA LYS A 372 30.37 -18.68 -4.70
C LYS A 372 30.44 -17.24 -5.21
N LEU A 373 30.72 -17.09 -6.49
CA LEU A 373 30.56 -15.86 -7.25
C LEU A 373 29.34 -16.00 -8.18
N ARG A 374 28.62 -14.92 -8.41
CA ARG A 374 27.48 -14.88 -9.32
C ARG A 374 27.40 -13.56 -10.06
N GLY A 375 26.91 -13.60 -11.28
CA GLY A 375 26.63 -12.41 -12.07
C GLY A 375 25.39 -12.65 -12.95
N SER A 376 24.60 -11.62 -13.15
CA SER A 376 23.41 -11.70 -13.99
C SER A 376 23.15 -10.40 -14.76
N ILE A 377 22.50 -10.56 -15.91
CA ILE A 377 21.89 -9.48 -16.65
C ILE A 377 20.46 -9.89 -17.00
N ALA A 378 19.50 -9.00 -16.72
CA ALA A 378 18.10 -9.25 -16.99
C ALA A 378 17.46 -8.03 -17.63
N ARG A 379 16.59 -8.29 -18.63
CA ARG A 379 15.62 -7.32 -19.13
C ARG A 379 14.24 -7.78 -18.66
N VAL A 380 13.42 -6.87 -18.12
CA VAL A 380 12.06 -7.13 -17.65
C VAL A 380 11.13 -6.09 -18.22
N GLY A 381 9.99 -6.55 -18.77
CA GLY A 381 8.92 -5.67 -19.24
C GLY A 381 7.82 -5.54 -18.18
N ASN A 382 7.17 -4.38 -18.12
CA ASN A 382 5.98 -4.13 -17.32
C ASN A 382 4.92 -3.41 -18.16
N ASP A 383 3.64 -3.81 -17.98
CA ASP A 383 2.53 -3.26 -18.75
C ASP A 383 1.85 -2.08 -18.04
N ALA A 384 0.86 -1.46 -18.69
CA ALA A 384 0.08 -0.37 -18.13
C ALA A 384 -0.97 -0.86 -17.10
N GLY A 385 -1.44 0.07 -16.27
CA GLY A 385 -2.64 -0.12 -15.45
C GLY A 385 -3.92 -0.16 -16.28
N PHE A 386 -5.05 -0.29 -15.61
CA PHE A 386 -6.37 -0.20 -16.23
C PHE A 386 -6.61 1.19 -16.83
N ASP A 387 -7.46 1.25 -17.86
CA ASP A 387 -8.07 2.47 -18.41
C ASP A 387 -7.08 3.57 -18.78
N ARG A 388 -6.00 3.20 -19.52
CA ARG A 388 -4.92 4.14 -19.90
C ARG A 388 -4.90 4.49 -21.41
N LEU A 389 -5.74 3.85 -22.23
CA LEU A 389 -5.62 3.89 -23.68
C LEU A 389 -6.63 4.82 -24.37
N ILE A 390 -7.88 4.85 -23.94
CA ILE A 390 -8.99 5.49 -24.63
C ILE A 390 -9.70 6.44 -23.69
N ASN A 391 -9.83 7.72 -24.10
CA ASN A 391 -10.62 8.69 -23.37
C ASN A 391 -12.11 8.38 -23.47
N SER A 392 -12.83 8.65 -22.41
CA SER A 392 -14.28 8.49 -22.28
C SER A 392 -14.96 9.80 -21.90
N TYR A 393 -16.27 9.82 -22.03
CA TYR A 393 -17.11 10.92 -21.56
C TYR A 393 -18.04 10.37 -20.50
N SER A 394 -18.13 11.06 -19.38
CA SER A 394 -19.12 10.78 -18.34
C SER A 394 -20.27 11.77 -18.41
N TYR A 395 -21.45 11.31 -18.03
CA TYR A 395 -22.61 12.18 -17.89
C TYR A 395 -22.36 13.17 -16.75
N GLY A 396 -22.38 14.48 -17.08
CA GLY A 396 -22.12 15.56 -16.13
C GLY A 396 -23.36 16.13 -15.47
N GLY A 397 -24.55 15.69 -15.89
CA GLY A 397 -25.84 16.20 -15.39
C GLY A 397 -26.67 16.90 -16.46
N LEU A 398 -27.67 17.66 -16.01
CA LEU A 398 -28.52 18.50 -16.87
C LEU A 398 -28.05 19.96 -16.76
N PHE A 399 -27.73 20.58 -17.89
CA PHE A 399 -27.54 22.02 -17.99
C PHE A 399 -28.92 22.68 -18.09
N ARG A 400 -29.22 23.63 -17.20
CA ARG A 400 -30.55 24.34 -17.13
C ARG A 400 -31.75 23.40 -17.01
N ASN A 401 -31.59 22.23 -16.36
CA ASN A 401 -32.58 21.19 -16.08
C ASN A 401 -33.19 20.47 -17.30
N ASP A 402 -32.75 20.74 -18.53
CA ASP A 402 -33.33 20.14 -19.75
C ASP A 402 -32.29 19.59 -20.74
N MET A 403 -31.06 20.01 -20.67
CA MET A 403 -30.01 19.63 -21.62
C MET A 403 -28.92 18.79 -20.97
N ALA A 404 -28.80 17.53 -21.39
CA ALA A 404 -27.74 16.66 -20.94
C ALA A 404 -26.36 17.19 -21.40
N TRP A 405 -25.40 17.28 -20.50
CA TRP A 405 -24.03 17.58 -20.84
C TRP A 405 -23.09 16.43 -20.45
N PHE A 406 -21.98 16.33 -21.15
CA PHE A 406 -20.98 15.28 -20.92
C PHE A 406 -19.62 15.91 -20.61
N GLN A 407 -18.97 15.36 -19.62
CA GLN A 407 -17.63 15.76 -19.20
C GLN A 407 -16.60 14.75 -19.74
N GLY A 408 -15.60 15.21 -20.44
CA GLY A 408 -14.45 14.40 -20.83
C GLY A 408 -13.54 14.08 -19.65
N ASP A 409 -12.70 13.06 -19.83
CA ASP A 409 -11.68 12.71 -18.84
C ASP A 409 -10.75 13.89 -18.55
N ALA A 410 -10.40 14.10 -17.30
CA ALA A 410 -9.41 15.10 -16.90
C ALA A 410 -7.98 14.70 -17.31
N VAL A 411 -7.75 13.41 -17.59
CA VAL A 411 -6.46 12.85 -18.00
C VAL A 411 -6.52 12.45 -19.47
N ARG A 412 -5.65 13.00 -20.28
CA ARG A 412 -5.47 12.58 -21.67
C ARG A 412 -4.81 11.22 -21.70
N LYS A 413 -5.56 10.19 -22.09
CA LYS A 413 -5.07 8.82 -22.26
C LYS A 413 -4.25 8.67 -23.53
N ASN A 414 -3.44 7.62 -23.64
CA ASN A 414 -2.50 7.45 -24.74
C ASN A 414 -2.73 6.13 -25.49
N PRO A 415 -3.27 6.17 -26.70
CA PRO A 415 -3.50 4.96 -27.52
C PRO A 415 -2.21 4.32 -28.07
N ASN A 416 -1.05 4.93 -27.86
CA ASN A 416 0.24 4.47 -28.36
C ASN A 416 1.20 4.03 -27.25
N LEU A 417 0.68 3.70 -26.06
CA LEU A 417 1.49 3.26 -24.92
C LEU A 417 2.38 2.06 -25.27
N LYS A 418 3.60 2.11 -24.76
CA LYS A 418 4.59 1.02 -24.81
C LYS A 418 4.76 0.41 -23.42
N PRO A 419 5.20 -0.84 -23.32
CA PRO A 419 5.58 -1.41 -22.03
C PRO A 419 6.83 -0.71 -21.47
N GLU A 420 6.87 -0.53 -20.16
CA GLU A 420 8.08 -0.11 -19.45
C GLU A 420 9.14 -1.20 -19.56
N THR A 421 10.40 -0.82 -19.63
CA THR A 421 11.51 -1.77 -19.68
C THR A 421 12.53 -1.47 -18.59
N THR A 422 12.78 -2.45 -17.73
CA THR A 422 13.85 -2.42 -16.73
C THR A 422 14.99 -3.33 -17.18
N ILE A 423 16.21 -2.81 -17.14
CA ILE A 423 17.43 -3.58 -17.33
C ILE A 423 18.17 -3.59 -15.98
N SER A 424 18.51 -4.81 -15.50
CA SER A 424 19.26 -5.04 -14.26
C SER A 424 20.56 -5.76 -14.55
N LYS A 425 21.64 -5.31 -13.94
CA LYS A 425 22.94 -5.98 -13.89
C LYS A 425 23.29 -6.19 -12.44
N GLU A 426 23.67 -7.42 -12.09
CA GLU A 426 23.97 -7.76 -10.70
C GLU A 426 25.23 -8.60 -10.63
N ILE A 427 26.06 -8.35 -9.62
CA ILE A 427 27.21 -9.18 -9.25
C ILE A 427 27.15 -9.44 -7.75
N GLY A 428 27.43 -10.67 -7.35
CA GLY A 428 27.38 -11.04 -5.94
C GLY A 428 28.40 -12.12 -5.58
N ALA A 429 28.71 -12.14 -4.31
CA ALA A 429 29.61 -13.14 -3.72
C ALA A 429 29.01 -13.67 -2.41
N GLU A 430 29.06 -14.98 -2.22
CA GLU A 430 28.69 -15.65 -0.97
C GLU A 430 29.91 -16.42 -0.44
N VAL A 431 30.21 -16.23 0.84
CA VAL A 431 31.27 -16.92 1.54
C VAL A 431 30.75 -17.51 2.84
N ARG A 432 31.06 -18.77 3.11
CA ARG A 432 30.79 -19.42 4.40
C ARG A 432 32.12 -19.84 5.06
N LEU A 433 32.29 -19.42 6.29
CA LEU A 433 33.46 -19.65 7.10
C LEU A 433 33.11 -20.48 8.34
N LEU A 434 34.16 -21.15 8.91
CA LEU A 434 34.05 -21.92 10.15
C LEU A 434 32.93 -22.99 10.09
N ASP A 435 32.95 -23.83 9.04
CA ASP A 435 31.94 -24.85 8.78
C ASP A 435 30.50 -24.28 8.72
N GLY A 436 30.34 -23.06 8.16
CA GLY A 436 29.07 -22.38 8.01
C GLY A 436 28.58 -21.61 9.25
N ARG A 437 29.41 -21.52 10.31
CA ARG A 437 29.10 -20.69 11.49
C ARG A 437 29.08 -19.20 11.17
N LEU A 438 29.76 -18.75 10.14
CA LEU A 438 29.72 -17.38 9.63
C LEU A 438 29.43 -17.44 8.13
N THR A 439 28.35 -16.78 7.70
CA THR A 439 28.00 -16.63 6.28
C THR A 439 27.90 -15.15 5.96
N ALA A 440 28.55 -14.72 4.89
CA ALA A 440 28.42 -13.39 4.33
C ALA A 440 27.97 -13.48 2.87
N ASP A 441 26.95 -12.72 2.50
CA ASP A 441 26.48 -12.53 1.14
C ASP A 441 26.50 -11.03 0.81
N VAL A 442 27.13 -10.68 -0.29
CA VAL A 442 27.26 -9.30 -0.77
C VAL A 442 26.82 -9.24 -2.21
N THR A 443 25.91 -8.31 -2.52
CA THR A 443 25.45 -8.08 -3.88
C THR A 443 25.54 -6.59 -4.22
N TYR A 444 26.04 -6.29 -5.40
CA TYR A 444 25.94 -4.98 -6.03
C TYR A 444 25.01 -5.07 -7.23
N TYR A 445 24.13 -4.07 -7.39
CA TYR A 445 23.24 -3.98 -8.54
C TYR A 445 23.26 -2.60 -9.19
N ASP A 446 23.04 -2.60 -10.51
CA ASP A 446 22.82 -1.41 -11.34
C ASP A 446 21.59 -1.67 -12.21
N LYS A 447 20.48 -0.99 -11.89
CA LYS A 447 19.17 -1.13 -12.56
C LYS A 447 18.76 0.20 -13.16
N TYR A 448 18.20 0.18 -14.34
CA TYR A 448 17.50 1.35 -14.88
C TYR A 448 16.21 0.95 -15.59
N THR A 449 15.19 1.77 -15.38
CA THR A 449 13.89 1.66 -16.05
C THR A 449 13.76 2.78 -17.07
N ARG A 450 13.36 2.44 -18.30
CA ARG A 450 13.07 3.37 -19.38
C ARG A 450 11.64 3.19 -19.86
N ASP A 451 11.16 4.16 -20.64
CA ASP A 451 9.79 4.20 -21.17
C ASP A 451 8.74 4.13 -20.04
N GLN A 452 9.06 4.74 -18.88
CA GLN A 452 8.17 4.74 -17.73
C GLN A 452 6.83 5.37 -18.08
N ILE A 453 5.73 4.75 -17.67
CA ILE A 453 4.38 5.26 -17.88
C ILE A 453 4.07 6.25 -16.77
N VAL A 454 4.09 7.54 -17.09
CA VAL A 454 3.89 8.64 -16.14
C VAL A 454 2.70 9.50 -16.52
N GLU A 455 2.04 10.06 -15.51
CA GLU A 455 1.06 11.14 -15.70
C GLU A 455 1.78 12.49 -15.52
N SER A 456 1.88 13.26 -16.58
CA SER A 456 2.46 14.60 -16.57
C SER A 456 1.37 15.66 -16.56
N GLU A 457 1.58 16.73 -15.80
CA GLU A 457 0.68 17.88 -15.80
C GLU A 457 0.67 18.58 -17.17
N LEU A 458 -0.50 19.04 -17.58
CA LEU A 458 -0.71 19.86 -18.78
C LEU A 458 -1.22 21.23 -18.40
N SER A 459 -1.02 22.19 -19.30
CA SER A 459 -1.69 23.49 -19.19
C SER A 459 -3.21 23.32 -19.25
N TYR A 460 -3.93 23.99 -18.37
CA TYR A 460 -5.41 23.99 -18.37
C TYR A 460 -6.02 24.44 -19.69
N LEU A 461 -5.27 25.13 -20.54
CA LEU A 461 -5.69 25.53 -21.89
C LEU A 461 -5.85 24.34 -22.84
N SER A 462 -5.34 23.15 -22.49
CA SER A 462 -5.43 21.94 -23.33
C SER A 462 -6.73 21.15 -23.16
N ASN A 463 -7.67 21.58 -22.33
CA ASN A 463 -8.86 20.84 -21.86
C ASN A 463 -8.56 19.56 -21.05
N TYR A 464 -7.29 19.28 -20.78
CA TYR A 464 -6.86 18.18 -19.92
C TYR A 464 -5.96 18.73 -18.82
N GLN A 465 -6.06 18.13 -17.64
CA GLN A 465 -5.19 18.48 -16.52
C GLN A 465 -3.86 17.72 -16.58
N ARG A 466 -3.89 16.50 -17.12
CA ARG A 466 -2.73 15.59 -17.22
C ARG A 466 -2.76 14.79 -18.51
N VAL A 467 -1.61 14.23 -18.87
CA VAL A 467 -1.43 13.32 -20.00
C VAL A 467 -0.66 12.08 -19.57
N ILE A 468 -1.03 10.93 -20.09
CA ILE A 468 -0.30 9.67 -19.89
C ILE A 468 0.68 9.49 -21.03
N ILE A 469 1.96 9.35 -20.71
CA ILE A 469 3.03 9.18 -21.69
C ILE A 469 4.05 8.15 -21.22
N ASN A 470 4.73 7.51 -22.19
CA ASN A 470 5.96 6.79 -21.90
C ASN A 470 7.10 7.78 -21.90
N SER A 471 7.73 7.97 -20.77
CA SER A 471 8.87 8.86 -20.68
C SER A 471 9.63 8.67 -19.38
N GLY A 472 10.87 9.17 -19.44
CA GLY A 472 11.73 9.13 -18.31
C GLY A 472 12.61 7.89 -18.24
N LYS A 473 13.76 8.11 -17.62
CA LYS A 473 14.71 7.08 -17.25
C LYS A 473 15.10 7.28 -15.80
N ILE A 474 14.90 6.24 -15.00
CA ILE A 474 15.27 6.23 -13.59
C ILE A 474 16.28 5.12 -13.37
N SER A 475 17.40 5.46 -12.75
CA SER A 475 18.40 4.48 -12.33
C SER A 475 18.36 4.24 -10.82
N ASN A 476 18.75 3.02 -10.43
CA ASN A 476 18.88 2.56 -9.06
C ASN A 476 20.16 1.73 -8.96
N LYS A 477 21.12 2.20 -8.16
CA LYS A 477 22.38 1.49 -7.91
C LYS A 477 22.53 1.27 -6.42
N GLY A 478 22.95 0.06 -6.04
CA GLY A 478 23.03 -0.20 -4.62
C GLY A 478 23.81 -1.43 -4.23
N TRP A 479 23.98 -1.54 -2.93
CA TRP A 479 24.62 -2.65 -2.26
C TRP A 479 23.65 -3.30 -1.30
N GLU A 480 23.70 -4.64 -1.24
CA GLU A 480 22.99 -5.45 -0.26
C GLU A 480 24.01 -6.37 0.41
N ILE A 481 24.04 -6.34 1.73
CA ILE A 481 24.96 -7.14 2.54
C ILE A 481 24.15 -7.87 3.59
N SER A 482 24.28 -9.19 3.62
CA SER A 482 23.70 -10.04 4.66
C SER A 482 24.82 -10.84 5.32
N VAL A 483 24.94 -10.71 6.63
CA VAL A 483 25.89 -11.48 7.43
C VAL A 483 25.10 -12.24 8.49
N SER A 484 25.27 -13.56 8.52
CA SER A 484 24.70 -14.39 9.57
C SER A 484 25.77 -15.18 10.27
N GLY A 485 25.71 -15.27 11.59
CA GLY A 485 26.69 -15.95 12.42
C GLY A 485 26.07 -16.72 13.58
N VAL A 486 26.78 -17.78 14.01
CA VAL A 486 26.48 -18.53 15.22
C VAL A 486 27.68 -18.34 16.16
N PRO A 487 27.79 -17.18 16.86
CA PRO A 487 28.92 -16.86 17.72
C PRO A 487 29.08 -17.88 18.86
N VAL A 488 27.98 -18.34 19.42
CA VAL A 488 27.99 -19.34 20.50
C VAL A 488 27.15 -20.55 20.10
N LYS A 489 27.75 -21.73 20.17
CA LYS A 489 27.05 -23.00 19.99
C LYS A 489 27.63 -24.02 20.97
N VAL A 490 26.85 -24.36 21.98
CA VAL A 490 27.13 -25.39 22.97
C VAL A 490 25.98 -26.40 23.03
N LYS A 491 26.12 -27.48 23.79
CA LYS A 491 25.21 -28.63 23.78
C LYS A 491 23.73 -28.25 23.89
N ASN A 492 23.39 -27.25 24.71
CA ASN A 492 22.01 -26.85 25.02
C ASN A 492 21.72 -25.39 24.71
N PHE A 493 22.62 -24.67 24.03
CA PHE A 493 22.44 -23.26 23.72
C PHE A 493 23.10 -22.93 22.38
N GLU A 494 22.31 -22.30 21.51
CA GLU A 494 22.79 -21.75 20.24
C GLU A 494 22.32 -20.29 20.11
N TRP A 495 23.28 -19.39 19.91
CA TRP A 495 22.99 -18.00 19.62
C TRP A 495 23.28 -17.73 18.16
N LYS A 496 22.22 -17.42 17.38
CA LYS A 496 22.29 -17.03 15.97
C LYS A 496 22.02 -15.54 15.83
N THR A 497 22.88 -14.84 15.11
CA THR A 497 22.74 -13.41 14.79
C THR A 497 22.68 -13.23 13.28
N ILE A 498 21.79 -12.36 12.81
CA ILE A 498 21.65 -11.98 11.41
C ILE A 498 21.72 -10.46 11.33
N PHE A 499 22.60 -9.95 10.48
CA PHE A 499 22.73 -8.53 10.16
C PHE A 499 22.49 -8.32 8.68
N ASN A 500 21.54 -7.42 8.33
CA ASN A 500 21.24 -7.03 6.96
C ASN A 500 21.45 -5.54 6.82
N TRP A 501 22.17 -5.16 5.78
CA TRP A 501 22.36 -3.76 5.42
C TRP A 501 22.15 -3.58 3.93
N SER A 502 21.46 -2.50 3.54
CA SER A 502 21.25 -2.13 2.15
C SER A 502 21.36 -0.62 1.96
N LYS A 503 21.88 -0.22 0.80
CA LYS A 503 21.93 1.17 0.36
C LYS A 503 21.51 1.25 -1.10
N ASN A 504 20.44 2.01 -1.39
CA ASN A 504 20.00 2.29 -2.74
C ASN A 504 20.22 3.79 -3.06
N ASN A 505 20.83 4.07 -4.19
CA ASN A 505 20.92 5.40 -4.77
C ASN A 505 20.02 5.45 -6.01
N SER A 506 18.89 6.14 -5.90
CA SER A 506 17.96 6.37 -6.99
C SER A 506 18.26 7.71 -7.64
N MET A 507 18.16 7.79 -8.97
CA MET A 507 18.32 9.04 -9.72
C MET A 507 17.38 9.10 -10.91
N VAL A 508 16.73 10.24 -11.10
CA VAL A 508 15.99 10.57 -12.31
C VAL A 508 16.99 11.06 -13.36
N GLU A 509 17.26 10.24 -14.38
CA GLU A 509 18.23 10.56 -15.42
C GLU A 509 17.64 11.42 -16.54
N SER A 510 16.38 11.20 -16.87
CA SER A 510 15.65 12.01 -17.85
C SER A 510 14.14 11.96 -17.59
N LEU A 511 13.45 12.99 -18.02
CA LEU A 511 11.99 13.14 -18.07
C LEU A 511 11.56 13.48 -19.50
N PRO A 512 10.25 13.65 -19.81
CA PRO A 512 9.78 14.11 -21.11
C PRO A 512 10.49 15.39 -21.56
N GLU A 513 10.67 15.57 -22.87
CA GLU A 513 11.25 16.78 -23.44
C GLU A 513 10.49 18.04 -22.98
N GLY A 514 11.23 19.03 -22.50
CA GLY A 514 10.68 20.28 -21.95
C GLY A 514 10.13 20.18 -20.52
N ILE A 515 10.30 19.03 -19.85
CA ILE A 515 9.85 18.84 -18.47
C ILE A 515 11.05 18.44 -17.60
N ASP A 516 11.43 19.30 -16.67
CA ASP A 516 12.52 19.03 -15.74
C ASP A 516 12.05 18.38 -14.43
N LYS A 517 10.73 18.47 -14.14
CA LYS A 517 10.18 18.08 -12.85
C LYS A 517 8.72 17.66 -12.97
N ILE A 518 8.37 16.49 -12.42
CA ILE A 518 7.00 15.96 -12.34
C ILE A 518 6.64 15.72 -10.89
N GLN A 519 5.46 16.20 -10.45
CA GLN A 519 4.95 15.89 -9.11
C GLN A 519 4.53 14.43 -9.03
N ILE A 520 4.96 13.74 -7.96
CA ILE A 520 4.60 12.36 -7.66
C ILE A 520 3.55 12.35 -6.56
N GLY A 521 2.35 11.87 -6.89
CA GLY A 521 1.25 11.79 -5.94
C GLY A 521 0.68 13.15 -5.49
N SER A 522 -0.28 13.10 -4.58
CA SER A 522 -0.87 14.30 -3.96
C SER A 522 0.00 14.78 -2.81
N GLY A 523 0.33 16.07 -2.79
CA GLY A 523 1.03 16.68 -1.65
C GLY A 523 0.12 16.88 -0.44
N VAL A 524 0.72 16.96 0.74
CA VAL A 524 0.03 17.25 2.02
C VAL A 524 0.64 18.50 2.62
N TYR A 525 -0.17 19.48 3.02
CA TYR A 525 0.28 20.72 3.68
C TYR A 525 1.44 21.44 2.97
N ASN A 526 1.41 21.58 1.65
CA ASN A 526 2.50 22.16 0.84
C ASN A 526 3.81 21.35 0.84
N VAL A 527 3.82 20.14 1.37
CA VAL A 527 4.91 19.17 1.18
C VAL A 527 4.58 18.32 -0.02
N LYS A 528 5.42 18.30 -1.03
CA LYS A 528 5.22 17.61 -2.29
C LYS A 528 6.42 16.74 -2.62
N SER A 529 6.18 15.59 -3.24
CA SER A 529 7.23 14.72 -3.76
C SER A 529 7.35 14.87 -5.27
N TYR A 530 8.59 14.88 -5.77
CA TYR A 530 8.86 15.11 -7.18
C TYR A 530 9.84 14.09 -7.77
N ALA A 531 9.64 13.76 -9.04
CA ALA A 531 10.69 13.29 -9.92
C ALA A 531 11.31 14.53 -10.61
N GLU A 532 12.58 14.80 -10.37
CA GLU A 532 13.33 15.93 -10.93
C GLU A 532 14.65 15.43 -11.50
N VAL A 533 14.98 15.84 -12.71
CA VAL A 533 16.20 15.41 -13.39
C VAL A 533 17.44 15.73 -12.56
N GLY A 534 18.32 14.76 -12.39
CA GLY A 534 19.54 14.88 -11.60
C GLY A 534 19.36 14.73 -10.08
N LYS A 535 18.12 14.46 -9.61
CA LYS A 535 17.83 14.25 -8.18
C LYS A 535 17.30 12.83 -7.91
N PRO A 536 17.32 12.39 -6.64
CA PRO A 536 16.67 11.14 -6.26
C PRO A 536 15.17 11.14 -6.62
N TYR A 537 14.66 10.00 -7.08
CA TYR A 537 13.22 9.83 -7.31
C TYR A 537 12.47 9.98 -5.98
N GLY A 538 11.49 10.87 -5.94
CA GLY A 538 10.76 11.17 -4.72
C GLY A 538 11.39 12.30 -3.88
N ALA A 539 12.17 13.19 -4.48
CA ALA A 539 12.70 14.38 -3.82
C ALA A 539 11.58 15.19 -3.17
N ILE A 540 11.71 15.46 -1.87
CA ILE A 540 10.69 16.16 -1.08
C ILE A 540 10.93 17.65 -1.13
N TYR A 541 9.88 18.39 -1.44
CA TYR A 541 9.84 19.85 -1.47
C TYR A 541 8.79 20.37 -0.49
N ALA A 542 9.18 21.32 0.33
CA ALA A 542 8.29 22.00 1.26
C ALA A 542 8.51 23.51 1.21
N LYS A 543 7.46 24.29 1.46
CA LYS A 543 7.62 25.71 1.72
C LYS A 543 8.27 25.90 3.09
N THR A 544 9.25 26.78 3.15
CA THR A 544 9.92 27.17 4.40
C THR A 544 9.97 28.68 4.50
N PHE A 545 10.24 29.20 5.68
CA PHE A 545 10.44 30.64 5.89
C PHE A 545 11.73 31.11 5.20
N LYS A 546 11.67 32.29 4.57
CA LYS A 546 12.88 32.99 4.16
C LYS A 546 13.72 33.36 5.40
N ARG A 547 15.01 33.18 5.28
CA ARG A 547 15.96 33.52 6.34
C ARG A 547 17.01 34.49 5.80
N ASP A 548 17.56 35.34 6.67
CA ASP A 548 18.72 36.14 6.37
C ASP A 548 20.02 35.32 6.39
N ALA A 549 21.15 35.97 6.20
CA ALA A 549 22.47 35.35 6.19
C ALA A 549 22.85 34.75 7.57
N GLU A 550 22.30 35.31 8.65
CA GLU A 550 22.52 34.89 10.04
C GLU A 550 21.55 33.77 10.46
N GLY A 551 20.55 33.41 9.61
CA GLY A 551 19.59 32.35 9.86
C GLY A 551 18.29 32.79 10.52
N TYR A 552 18.05 34.07 10.76
CA TYR A 552 16.79 34.57 11.30
C TYR A 552 15.68 34.60 10.27
N ILE A 553 14.44 34.34 10.70
CA ILE A 553 13.27 34.39 9.84
C ILE A 553 12.99 35.81 9.44
N LEU A 554 12.90 36.07 8.13
CA LEU A 554 12.51 37.36 7.58
C LEU A 554 11.00 37.53 7.75
N CYS A 555 10.59 38.56 8.51
CA CYS A 555 9.20 38.97 8.68
C CYS A 555 8.92 40.25 7.87
N GLN A 556 7.68 40.43 7.41
CA GLN A 556 7.23 41.70 6.86
C GLN A 556 6.96 42.67 8.01
N LEU A 557 7.07 43.96 7.74
CA LEU A 557 6.89 45.03 8.77
C LEU A 557 5.44 45.14 9.29
N ASP A 558 4.52 44.53 8.60
CA ASP A 558 3.08 44.50 8.93
C ASP A 558 2.61 43.25 9.72
N GLY A 559 3.53 42.42 10.15
CA GLY A 559 3.29 41.19 10.95
C GLY A 559 3.45 39.90 10.16
#